data_7a045694f97d4e72064c0035e49248ef
#
_entry.id   7a045694f97d4e72064c0035e49248ef
#
_cell.length_a   1.000
_cell.length_b   1.000
_cell.length_c   1.000
_cell.angle_alpha   90.00
_cell.angle_beta   90.00
_cell.angle_gamma   90.00
#
_symmetry.space_group_name_H-M   'P 1'
#
loop_
_entity.id
_entity.type
_entity.pdbx_description
1 polymer ?
#
loop_
_entity_poly.entity_id
_entity_poly.type
_entity_poly.pdbx_seq_one_letter_code
_entity_poly.pdbx_strand_id
1 'polypeptide(L)' 'MTDETRDLLQIQLSVLKETMKQAGVILGLAVDKSDVNNSKIVFMDKNKYIATHKMDGFSVSLTDFNKELI' A
#
# COMPACT_ATOMS: atom_id res chain seq x y z
N MET A 1 -1.36 7.65 -20.39
CA MET A 1 -1.17 8.56 -19.24
C MET A 1 -0.34 9.75 -19.68
N THR A 2 -0.78 10.94 -19.33
CA THR A 2 -0.02 12.16 -19.63
C THR A 2 1.14 12.33 -18.65
N ASP A 3 2.13 13.14 -19.05
CA ASP A 3 3.27 13.44 -18.15
C ASP A 3 2.80 14.21 -16.91
N GLU A 4 1.82 15.09 -17.05
CA GLU A 4 1.23 15.81 -15.92
C GLU A 4 0.60 14.86 -14.91
N THR A 5 -0.16 13.89 -15.37
CA THR A 5 -0.78 12.89 -14.48
C THR A 5 0.28 12.06 -13.78
N ARG A 6 1.31 11.63 -14.50
CA ARG A 6 2.43 10.89 -13.93
C ARG A 6 3.10 11.69 -12.82
N ASP A 7 3.39 12.96 -13.09
CA ASP A 7 4.04 13.84 -12.11
C ASP A 7 3.19 14.02 -10.86
N LEU A 8 1.88 14.21 -11.03
CA LEU A 8 0.96 14.32 -9.91
C LEU A 8 0.94 13.03 -9.06
N LEU A 9 0.90 11.87 -9.71
CA LEU A 9 0.92 10.60 -8.99
C LEU A 9 2.25 10.39 -8.24
N GLN A 10 3.37 10.80 -8.84
CA GLN A 10 4.68 10.72 -8.18
C GLN A 10 4.74 11.63 -6.96
N ILE A 11 4.16 12.82 -7.04
CA ILE A 11 4.05 13.74 -5.89
C ILE A 11 3.23 13.09 -4.77
N GLN A 12 2.08 12.50 -5.12
CA GLN A 12 1.21 11.79 -4.15
C GLN A 12 1.96 10.65 -3.46
N LEU A 13 2.71 9.86 -4.24
CA LEU A 13 3.53 8.79 -3.69
C LEU A 13 4.61 9.31 -2.75
N SER A 14 5.24 10.44 -3.09
CA SER A 14 6.26 11.06 -2.24
C SER A 14 5.67 11.51 -0.90
N VAL A 15 4.47 12.09 -0.91
CA VAL A 15 3.75 12.46 0.30
C VAL A 15 3.42 11.24 1.13
N LEU A 16 2.92 10.18 0.50
CA LEU A 16 2.62 8.92 1.18
C LEU A 16 3.87 8.33 1.85
N LYS A 17 4.99 8.28 1.13
CA LYS A 17 6.26 7.76 1.66
C LYS A 17 6.72 8.57 2.87
N GLU A 18 6.61 9.89 2.82
CA GLU A 18 7.01 10.75 3.95
C GLU A 18 6.11 10.51 5.16
N THR A 19 4.81 10.39 4.96
CA THR A 19 3.86 10.09 6.04
C THR A 19 4.20 8.74 6.69
N MET A 20 4.47 7.72 5.88
CA MET A 20 4.84 6.41 6.36
C MET A 20 6.14 6.43 7.15
N LYS A 21 7.13 7.16 6.64
CA LYS A 21 8.43 7.31 7.30
C LYS A 21 8.28 7.93 8.68
N GLN A 22 7.52 9.01 8.78
CA GLN A 22 7.29 9.71 10.05
C GLN A 22 6.49 8.87 11.04
N ALA A 23 5.55 8.09 10.55
CA ALA A 23 4.67 7.25 11.38
C ALA A 23 5.27 5.88 11.71
N GLY A 24 6.41 5.52 11.14
CA GLY A 24 7.00 4.19 11.33
C GLY A 24 6.19 3.07 10.69
N VAL A 25 5.60 3.35 9.53
CA VAL A 25 4.75 2.41 8.78
C VAL A 25 5.50 1.91 7.55
N ILE A 26 5.39 0.63 7.27
CA ILE A 26 5.91 0.02 6.04
C ILE A 26 4.78 -0.58 5.23
N LEU A 27 5.05 -0.75 3.94
CA LEU A 27 4.09 -1.31 2.99
C LEU A 27 4.51 -2.73 2.63
N GLY A 28 3.55 -3.64 2.64
CA GLY A 28 3.72 -5.00 2.18
C GLY A 28 2.71 -5.33 1.10
N LEU A 29 2.94 -6.43 0.39
CA LEU A 29 2.03 -6.95 -0.61
C LEU A 29 1.69 -8.40 -0.24
N ALA A 30 0.41 -8.64 -0.02
CA ALA A 30 -0.11 -9.99 0.20
C ALA A 30 -0.72 -10.48 -1.12
N VAL A 31 -0.02 -11.37 -1.81
CA VAL A 31 -0.44 -11.90 -3.11
C VAL A 31 -1.29 -13.15 -2.90
N ASP A 32 -2.48 -13.14 -3.48
CA ASP A 32 -3.31 -14.34 -3.57
C ASP A 32 -2.98 -15.05 -4.89
N LYS A 33 -2.34 -16.22 -4.80
CA LYS A 33 -1.91 -16.98 -5.97
C LYS A 33 -3.08 -17.61 -6.73
N SER A 34 -4.20 -17.85 -6.07
CA SER A 34 -5.39 -18.43 -6.69
C SER A 34 -6.22 -17.37 -7.43
N ASP A 35 -6.16 -16.11 -6.96
CA ASP A 35 -6.84 -15.01 -7.59
C ASP A 35 -6.06 -13.72 -7.32
N VAL A 36 -5.28 -13.30 -8.33
CA VAL A 36 -4.42 -12.11 -8.24
C VAL A 36 -5.23 -10.86 -7.92
N ASN A 37 -6.49 -10.78 -8.34
CA ASN A 37 -7.35 -9.64 -8.06
C ASN A 37 -7.67 -9.50 -6.57
N ASN A 38 -7.55 -10.56 -5.79
CA ASN A 38 -7.71 -10.53 -4.33
C ASN A 38 -6.42 -10.16 -3.59
N SER A 39 -5.34 -9.88 -4.30
CA SER A 39 -4.11 -9.39 -3.67
C SER A 39 -4.37 -8.10 -2.93
N LYS A 40 -3.66 -7.89 -1.83
CA LYS A 40 -3.87 -6.76 -0.93
C LYS A 40 -2.58 -5.98 -0.73
N ILE A 41 -2.72 -4.67 -0.66
CA ILE A 41 -1.66 -3.78 -0.18
C ILE A 41 -1.87 -3.67 1.33
N VAL A 42 -0.82 -3.92 2.10
CA VAL A 42 -0.89 -3.92 3.57
C VAL A 42 -0.01 -2.80 4.10
N PHE A 43 -0.57 -1.95 4.96
CA PHE A 43 0.17 -0.96 5.72
C PHE A 43 0.31 -1.48 7.14
N MET A 44 1.55 -1.61 7.61
CA MET A 44 1.81 -2.26 8.90
C MET A 44 2.81 -1.46 9.74
N ASP A 45 2.68 -1.59 11.05
CA ASP A 45 3.65 -1.01 11.99
C ASP A 45 4.99 -1.70 11.84
N LYS A 46 6.03 -0.93 11.50
CA LYS A 46 7.38 -1.46 11.27
C LYS A 46 7.94 -2.17 12.49
N ASN A 47 7.83 -1.54 13.66
CA ASN A 47 8.44 -2.08 14.89
C ASN A 47 7.71 -3.35 15.36
N LYS A 48 6.39 -3.38 15.25
CA LYS A 48 5.62 -4.59 15.55
C LYS A 48 5.95 -5.73 14.61
N TYR A 49 6.06 -5.43 13.32
CA TYR A 49 6.42 -6.45 12.34
C TYR A 49 7.82 -7.03 12.63
N ILE A 50 8.80 -6.19 12.93
CA ILE A 50 10.15 -6.63 13.26
C ILE A 50 10.14 -7.52 14.53
N ALA A 51 9.36 -7.13 15.55
CA ALA A 51 9.30 -7.84 16.81
C ALA A 51 8.52 -9.15 16.77
N THR A 52 7.41 -9.20 16.02
CA THR A 52 6.46 -10.31 16.07
C THR A 52 6.28 -11.05 14.75
N HIS A 53 6.77 -10.51 13.65
CA HIS A 53 6.53 -10.97 12.26
C HIS A 53 5.04 -11.02 11.89
N LYS A 54 4.20 -10.27 12.62
CA LYS A 54 2.77 -10.16 12.33
C LYS A 54 2.49 -8.90 11.54
N MET A 55 1.60 -9.01 10.55
CA MET A 55 1.12 -7.89 9.75
C MET A 55 0.03 -7.14 10.52
N ASP A 56 0.44 -6.36 11.53
CA ASP A 56 -0.49 -5.56 12.33
C ASP A 56 -0.66 -4.19 11.69
N GLY A 57 -1.85 -3.91 11.20
CA GLY A 57 -2.18 -2.68 10.51
C GLY A 57 -3.50 -2.82 9.77
N PHE A 58 -3.57 -2.26 8.56
CA PHE A 58 -4.76 -2.40 7.72
C PHE A 58 -4.37 -2.76 6.29
N SER A 59 -5.31 -3.32 5.55
CA SER A 59 -5.09 -3.72 4.17
C SER A 59 -6.17 -3.17 3.25
N VAL A 60 -5.78 -2.97 1.99
CA VAL A 60 -6.70 -2.59 0.92
C VAL A 60 -6.55 -3.62 -0.20
N SER A 61 -7.65 -4.27 -0.59
CA SER A 61 -7.61 -5.17 -1.75
C SER A 61 -7.50 -4.36 -3.04
N LEU A 62 -6.81 -4.93 -4.04
CA LEU A 62 -6.73 -4.28 -5.35
C LEU A 62 -8.10 -4.12 -5.98
N THR A 63 -9.00 -5.09 -5.79
CA THR A 63 -10.37 -5.01 -6.28
C THR A 63 -11.10 -3.82 -5.66
N ASP A 64 -11.03 -3.67 -4.33
CA ASP A 64 -11.68 -2.57 -3.64
C ASP A 64 -11.06 -1.23 -4.00
N PHE A 65 -9.74 -1.19 -4.13
CA PHE A 65 -9.04 0.04 -4.51
C PHE A 65 -9.46 0.53 -5.89
N ASN A 66 -9.65 -0.38 -6.84
CA ASN A 66 -9.99 -0.06 -8.22
C ASN A 66 -11.50 0.01 -8.49
N LYS A 67 -12.31 -0.32 -7.53
CA LYS A 67 -13.76 -0.49 -7.68
C LYS A 67 -14.46 0.70 -8.32
N GLU A 68 -14.06 1.92 -7.94
CA GLU A 68 -14.66 3.14 -8.49
C GLU A 68 -13.97 3.63 -9.75
N LEU A 69 -12.82 3.04 -10.11
CA LEU A 69 -12.04 3.44 -11.28
C LEU A 69 -12.45 2.68 -12.52
N ILE A 70 -13.08 1.52 -12.36
CA ILE A 70 -13.54 0.65 -13.44
C ILE A 70 -15.06 0.71 -13.51
#